data_fcd845313a390f794c069e41827c8c30
#
_entry.id   fcd845313a390f794c069e41827c8c30
#
_cell.length_a   1.000
_cell.length_b   1.000
_cell.length_c   1.000
_cell.angle_alpha   90.00
_cell.angle_beta   90.00
_cell.angle_gamma   90.00
#
_symmetry.space_group_name_H-M   'P 1'
#
loop_
_entity.id
_entity.type
_entity.pdbx_description
1 polymer ?
#
loop_
_entity_poly.entity_id
_entity_poly.type
_entity_poly.pdbx_seq_one_letter_code
_entity_poly.pdbx_strand_id
1 'polypeptide(L)'
;GAYTTADVKVVKGNGWTVNDQRPATPGYKEKKNNEVMQSITNVINHLKVDIENQRLEISFAGDLIAASGVGASAAQCTSLARALNETFNLNLDDEKINEAAYEGEKAYHGTPSGIDNTASTYGGLIWFVRNLGTGKNTMDLLQSPRKMLIAIANSGITASTTEVVADVRRLREENPEKFEKIFGEYRKLVEAAKKALLKGDIATIGNLMNKNHKMLQQITVSGETNDELVEISLENGAIGAKLTGTGRGGLVIGLAENEATQEKIVNVIEKKGYSAWRTTIG
;
A
#
# COMPACT_ATOMS: atom_id res chain seq x y z
N GLY A 1 -9.43 3.33 9.99
CA GLY A 1 -8.12 3.17 9.35
C GLY A 1 -7.55 4.51 8.98
N ALA A 2 -6.27 4.58 8.65
CA ALA A 2 -5.64 5.80 8.18
C ALA A 2 -6.12 6.16 6.77
N TYR A 3 -6.24 7.43 6.46
CA TYR A 3 -6.80 7.92 5.19
C TYR A 3 -6.08 9.18 4.69
N THR A 4 -6.22 9.45 3.41
CA THR A 4 -5.83 10.71 2.77
C THR A 4 -7.10 11.39 2.25
N THR A 5 -7.23 12.68 2.52
CA THR A 5 -8.26 13.53 1.92
C THR A 5 -7.64 14.50 0.93
N ALA A 6 -8.41 14.91 -0.06
CA ALA A 6 -8.09 16.02 -0.96
C ALA A 6 -9.25 17.01 -0.97
N ASP A 7 -8.90 18.28 -0.98
CA ASP A 7 -9.83 19.39 -1.22
C ASP A 7 -9.34 20.17 -2.44
N VAL A 8 -10.25 20.57 -3.31
CA VAL A 8 -9.94 21.31 -4.53
C VAL A 8 -10.82 22.55 -4.60
N LYS A 9 -10.18 23.73 -4.62
CA LYS A 9 -10.85 25.02 -4.81
C LYS A 9 -10.52 25.59 -6.16
N VAL A 10 -11.54 26.07 -6.87
CA VAL A 10 -11.39 26.76 -8.15
C VAL A 10 -11.32 28.27 -7.89
N VAL A 11 -10.25 28.90 -8.36
CA VAL A 11 -10.03 30.33 -8.21
C VAL A 11 -9.66 30.96 -9.56
N LYS A 12 -9.63 32.29 -9.64
CA LYS A 12 -9.17 33.00 -10.84
C LYS A 12 -7.67 32.78 -11.07
N GLY A 13 -7.30 32.51 -12.30
CA GLY A 13 -5.90 32.29 -12.71
C GLY A 13 -5.78 31.14 -13.70
N ASN A 14 -4.61 30.55 -13.74
CA ASN A 14 -4.32 29.36 -14.55
C ASN A 14 -3.43 28.41 -13.77
N GLY A 15 -3.43 27.13 -14.17
CA GLY A 15 -2.63 26.08 -13.56
C GLY A 15 -3.17 25.59 -12.21
N TRP A 16 -2.29 25.14 -11.35
CA TRP A 16 -2.64 24.63 -10.03
C TRP A 16 -1.52 24.85 -9.01
N THR A 17 -1.88 24.82 -7.74
CA THR A 17 -0.96 24.81 -6.60
C THR A 17 -1.36 23.70 -5.63
N VAL A 18 -0.38 23.18 -4.87
CA VAL A 18 -0.62 22.13 -3.88
C VAL A 18 -0.09 22.52 -2.52
N ASN A 19 -0.88 22.18 -1.49
CA ASN A 19 -0.51 22.24 -0.08
C ASN A 19 -0.70 20.85 0.52
N ASP A 20 0.39 20.12 0.80
CA ASP A 20 0.35 18.78 1.38
C ASP A 20 0.63 18.83 2.89
N GLN A 21 -0.43 18.74 3.69
CA GLN A 21 -0.40 18.76 5.15
C GLN A 21 -0.32 17.36 5.77
N ARG A 22 -0.30 16.29 4.98
CA ARG A 22 -0.21 14.91 5.52
C ARG A 22 1.07 14.74 6.35
N PRO A 23 1.05 13.94 7.43
CA PRO A 23 2.26 13.51 8.10
C PRO A 23 3.15 12.74 7.11
N ALA A 24 4.47 12.82 7.28
CA ALA A 24 5.41 12.15 6.39
C ALA A 24 6.62 11.62 7.16
N THR A 25 7.24 10.58 6.65
CA THR A 25 8.58 10.21 7.08
C THR A 25 9.54 11.38 6.78
N PRO A 26 10.45 11.75 7.69
CA PRO A 26 11.39 12.85 7.48
C PRO A 26 12.11 12.76 6.14
N GLY A 27 12.13 13.86 5.38
CA GLY A 27 12.75 13.96 4.06
C GLY A 27 11.97 13.30 2.90
N TYR A 28 10.84 12.65 3.17
CA TYR A 28 10.07 11.96 2.13
C TYR A 28 9.43 12.93 1.13
N LYS A 29 8.81 14.01 1.62
CA LYS A 29 8.13 15.00 0.77
C LYS A 29 9.11 15.70 -0.17
N GLU A 30 10.26 16.09 0.34
CA GLU A 30 11.32 16.74 -0.45
C GLU A 30 11.85 15.79 -1.53
N LYS A 31 12.13 14.54 -1.15
CA LYS A 31 12.63 13.51 -2.05
C LYS A 31 11.64 13.15 -3.15
N LYS A 32 10.33 13.20 -2.86
CA LYS A 32 9.25 12.79 -3.74
C LYS A 32 8.49 13.95 -4.40
N ASN A 33 8.98 15.19 -4.25
CA ASN A 33 8.29 16.37 -4.76
C ASN A 33 7.99 16.30 -6.26
N ASN A 34 8.96 15.88 -7.08
CA ASN A 34 8.77 15.79 -8.52
C ASN A 34 7.71 14.76 -8.91
N GLU A 35 7.74 13.59 -8.26
CA GLU A 35 6.74 12.55 -8.49
C GLU A 35 5.34 13.01 -8.05
N VAL A 36 5.23 13.73 -6.92
CA VAL A 36 3.97 14.35 -6.47
C VAL A 36 3.43 15.31 -7.51
N MET A 37 4.26 16.25 -7.99
CA MET A 37 3.87 17.24 -9.00
C MET A 37 3.42 16.57 -10.30
N GLN A 38 4.19 15.59 -10.78
CA GLN A 38 3.84 14.84 -11.98
C GLN A 38 2.57 14.02 -11.80
N SER A 39 2.36 13.40 -10.64
CA SER A 39 1.16 12.61 -10.37
C SER A 39 -0.12 13.45 -10.41
N ILE A 40 -0.09 14.64 -9.82
CA ILE A 40 -1.20 15.59 -9.87
C ILE A 40 -1.49 15.99 -11.32
N THR A 41 -0.45 16.33 -12.08
CA THR A 41 -0.57 16.67 -13.50
C THR A 41 -1.20 15.52 -14.30
N ASN A 42 -0.77 14.29 -14.06
CA ASN A 42 -1.28 13.11 -14.75
C ASN A 42 -2.80 12.90 -14.47
N VAL A 43 -3.22 13.04 -13.21
CA VAL A 43 -4.65 12.90 -12.84
C VAL A 43 -5.49 14.00 -13.49
N ILE A 44 -5.06 15.27 -13.42
CA ILE A 44 -5.75 16.42 -14.04
C ILE A 44 -5.90 16.21 -15.54
N ASN A 45 -4.83 15.83 -16.22
CA ASN A 45 -4.82 15.61 -17.67
C ASN A 45 -5.71 14.43 -18.07
N HIS A 46 -5.65 13.31 -17.32
CA HIS A 46 -6.49 12.14 -17.59
C HIS A 46 -7.97 12.49 -17.50
N LEU A 47 -8.35 13.26 -16.48
CA LEU A 47 -9.73 13.72 -16.28
C LEU A 47 -10.11 14.91 -17.18
N LYS A 48 -9.17 15.44 -17.96
CA LYS A 48 -9.36 16.58 -18.90
C LYS A 48 -9.95 17.80 -18.20
N VAL A 49 -9.52 18.05 -16.96
CA VAL A 49 -9.94 19.25 -16.23
C VAL A 49 -9.23 20.48 -16.81
N ASP A 50 -10.02 21.49 -17.17
CA ASP A 50 -9.50 22.76 -17.70
C ASP A 50 -8.76 23.54 -16.57
N ILE A 51 -7.49 23.84 -16.81
CA ILE A 51 -6.63 24.64 -15.94
C ILE A 51 -6.02 25.84 -16.68
N GLU A 52 -6.41 26.12 -17.92
CA GLU A 52 -5.93 27.26 -18.69
C GLU A 52 -6.67 28.53 -18.30
N ASN A 53 -7.98 28.42 -18.04
CA ASN A 53 -8.87 29.52 -17.72
C ASN A 53 -9.24 29.63 -16.24
N GLN A 54 -8.75 28.70 -15.43
CA GLN A 54 -8.97 28.66 -13.99
C GLN A 54 -7.76 28.03 -13.29
N ARG A 55 -7.60 28.38 -12.02
CA ARG A 55 -6.54 27.86 -11.18
C ARG A 55 -7.14 26.94 -10.11
N LEU A 56 -6.49 25.80 -9.88
CA LEU A 56 -6.85 24.88 -8.80
C LEU A 56 -5.93 25.09 -7.60
N GLU A 57 -6.51 25.29 -6.41
CA GLU A 57 -5.82 25.18 -5.13
C GLU A 57 -6.13 23.83 -4.54
N ILE A 58 -5.14 22.93 -4.53
CA ILE A 58 -5.26 21.54 -4.08
C ILE A 58 -4.67 21.44 -2.69
N SER A 59 -5.40 20.87 -1.74
CA SER A 59 -4.91 20.60 -0.40
C SER A 59 -5.05 19.11 -0.08
N PHE A 60 -3.96 18.49 0.40
CA PHE A 60 -3.99 17.13 0.94
C PHE A 60 -3.89 17.15 2.46
N ALA A 61 -4.70 16.33 3.12
CA ALA A 61 -4.71 16.15 4.59
C ALA A 61 -5.02 14.69 4.93
N GLY A 62 -5.21 14.40 6.21
CA GLY A 62 -5.48 13.06 6.74
C GLY A 62 -4.34 12.54 7.60
N ASP A 63 -4.51 11.35 8.14
CA ASP A 63 -3.58 10.72 9.09
C ASP A 63 -2.71 9.61 8.46
N LEU A 64 -2.94 9.27 7.19
CA LEU A 64 -2.09 8.33 6.48
C LEU A 64 -0.71 8.94 6.25
N ILE A 65 0.30 8.35 6.87
CA ILE A 65 1.68 8.82 6.76
C ILE A 65 2.17 8.69 5.32
N ALA A 66 2.64 9.79 4.73
CA ALA A 66 3.32 9.76 3.45
C ALA A 66 4.67 9.08 3.61
N ALA A 67 4.70 7.78 3.30
CA ALA A 67 5.86 6.90 3.44
C ALA A 67 5.78 5.77 2.42
N SER A 68 6.87 5.03 2.25
CA SER A 68 6.91 3.84 1.39
C SER A 68 6.16 2.67 2.04
N GLY A 69 5.35 1.96 1.25
CA GLY A 69 4.74 0.69 1.66
C GLY A 69 3.35 0.75 2.28
N VAL A 70 2.74 1.95 2.39
CA VAL A 70 1.36 2.14 2.89
C VAL A 70 0.35 2.54 1.80
N GLY A 71 0.75 2.53 0.53
CA GLY A 71 -0.10 3.00 -0.56
C GLY A 71 -0.39 4.52 -0.52
N ALA A 72 0.49 5.31 0.11
CA ALA A 72 0.26 6.75 0.32
C ALA A 72 0.19 7.55 -0.99
N SER A 73 0.93 7.14 -2.03
CA SER A 73 0.86 7.73 -3.37
C SER A 73 -0.49 7.43 -4.04
N ALA A 74 -0.92 6.18 -3.98
CA ALA A 74 -2.21 5.77 -4.52
C ALA A 74 -3.39 6.44 -3.81
N ALA A 75 -3.33 6.56 -2.48
CA ALA A 75 -4.32 7.28 -1.70
C ALA A 75 -4.39 8.76 -2.08
N GLN A 76 -3.24 9.40 -2.37
CA GLN A 76 -3.17 10.77 -2.89
C GLN A 76 -3.85 10.88 -4.27
N CYS A 77 -3.49 10.01 -5.20
CA CYS A 77 -4.05 10.02 -6.57
C CYS A 77 -5.57 9.77 -6.55
N THR A 78 -6.02 8.81 -5.75
CA THR A 78 -7.44 8.46 -5.61
C THR A 78 -8.24 9.60 -4.96
N SER A 79 -7.72 10.19 -3.87
CA SER A 79 -8.41 11.30 -3.20
C SER A 79 -8.50 12.53 -4.11
N LEU A 80 -7.45 12.83 -4.88
CA LEU A 80 -7.48 13.90 -5.88
C LEU A 80 -8.52 13.64 -6.97
N ALA A 81 -8.55 12.42 -7.53
CA ALA A 81 -9.51 12.06 -8.57
C ALA A 81 -10.97 12.21 -8.06
N ARG A 82 -11.25 11.79 -6.82
CA ARG A 82 -12.56 11.97 -6.18
C ARG A 82 -12.89 13.45 -5.97
N ALA A 83 -11.95 14.25 -5.46
CA ALA A 83 -12.16 15.68 -5.25
C ALA A 83 -12.43 16.43 -6.57
N LEU A 84 -11.69 16.11 -7.64
CA LEU A 84 -11.94 16.67 -8.98
C LEU A 84 -13.29 16.22 -9.53
N ASN A 85 -13.65 14.94 -9.35
CA ASN A 85 -14.97 14.42 -9.74
C ASN A 85 -16.11 15.20 -9.08
N GLU A 86 -16.01 15.47 -7.79
CA GLU A 86 -17.00 16.24 -7.05
C GLU A 86 -17.02 17.72 -7.45
N THR A 87 -15.84 18.36 -7.49
CA THR A 87 -15.71 19.81 -7.80
C THR A 87 -16.25 20.15 -9.19
N PHE A 88 -16.02 19.28 -10.18
CA PHE A 88 -16.41 19.49 -11.57
C PHE A 88 -17.67 18.72 -12.00
N ASN A 89 -18.33 18.00 -11.11
CA ASN A 89 -19.50 17.17 -11.37
C ASN A 89 -19.31 16.23 -12.58
N LEU A 90 -18.15 15.52 -12.60
CA LEU A 90 -17.77 14.67 -13.73
C LEU A 90 -18.59 13.37 -13.82
N ASN A 91 -19.32 13.02 -12.76
CA ASN A 91 -20.16 11.82 -12.65
C ASN A 91 -19.38 10.51 -12.93
N LEU A 92 -18.15 10.44 -12.43
CA LEU A 92 -17.31 9.25 -12.56
C LEU A 92 -17.71 8.18 -11.55
N ASP A 93 -17.74 6.94 -12.01
CA ASP A 93 -17.82 5.76 -11.15
C ASP A 93 -16.45 5.38 -10.57
N ASP A 94 -16.42 4.38 -9.67
CA ASP A 94 -15.20 3.91 -9.06
C ASP A 94 -14.19 3.34 -10.07
N GLU A 95 -14.63 2.77 -11.18
CA GLU A 95 -13.73 2.28 -12.24
C GLU A 95 -12.96 3.45 -12.87
N LYS A 96 -13.62 4.55 -13.17
CA LYS A 96 -13.01 5.76 -13.73
C LYS A 96 -12.11 6.48 -12.72
N ILE A 97 -12.49 6.52 -11.46
CA ILE A 97 -11.63 7.02 -10.37
C ILE A 97 -10.36 6.17 -10.28
N ASN A 98 -10.48 4.85 -10.33
CA ASN A 98 -9.36 3.93 -10.30
C ASN A 98 -8.42 4.09 -11.51
N GLU A 99 -8.97 4.29 -12.72
CA GLU A 99 -8.20 4.60 -13.92
C GLU A 99 -7.41 5.91 -13.76
N ALA A 100 -8.04 6.97 -13.25
CA ALA A 100 -7.38 8.25 -13.01
C ALA A 100 -6.26 8.14 -11.96
N ALA A 101 -6.51 7.41 -10.88
CA ALA A 101 -5.51 7.14 -9.85
C ALA A 101 -4.34 6.33 -10.41
N TYR A 102 -4.57 5.35 -11.28
CA TYR A 102 -3.53 4.58 -11.96
C TYR A 102 -2.63 5.47 -12.83
N GLU A 103 -3.20 6.44 -13.55
CA GLU A 103 -2.41 7.41 -14.33
C GLU A 103 -1.53 8.27 -13.43
N GLY A 104 -2.04 8.69 -12.27
CA GLY A 104 -1.23 9.38 -11.26
C GLY A 104 -0.07 8.53 -10.72
N GLU A 105 -0.33 7.25 -10.43
CA GLU A 105 0.68 6.30 -9.92
C GLU A 105 1.85 6.07 -10.90
N LYS A 106 1.66 6.27 -12.19
CA LYS A 106 2.76 6.19 -13.19
C LYS A 106 3.91 7.14 -12.89
N ALA A 107 3.64 8.27 -12.23
CA ALA A 107 4.68 9.22 -11.85
C ALA A 107 5.64 8.64 -10.79
N TYR A 108 5.14 7.80 -9.90
CA TYR A 108 5.93 7.17 -8.83
C TYR A 108 6.61 5.88 -9.26
N HIS A 109 5.98 5.11 -10.14
CA HIS A 109 6.35 3.71 -10.40
C HIS A 109 6.57 3.38 -11.87
N GLY A 110 6.39 4.33 -12.80
CA GLY A 110 6.49 4.10 -14.24
C GLY A 110 5.43 3.13 -14.76
N THR A 111 5.52 1.88 -14.36
CA THR A 111 4.55 0.83 -14.70
C THR A 111 3.99 0.21 -13.41
N PRO A 112 3.03 0.87 -12.73
CA PRO A 112 2.47 0.37 -11.49
C PRO A 112 1.72 -0.96 -11.71
N SER A 113 1.59 -1.76 -10.65
CA SER A 113 0.84 -3.02 -10.71
C SER A 113 -0.66 -2.81 -10.85
N GLY A 114 -1.17 -1.69 -10.36
CA GLY A 114 -2.57 -1.39 -10.25
C GLY A 114 -3.21 -1.83 -8.92
N ILE A 115 -2.47 -2.49 -8.03
CA ILE A 115 -3.03 -2.98 -6.76
C ILE A 115 -3.29 -1.85 -5.76
N ASP A 116 -2.36 -0.89 -5.63
CA ASP A 116 -2.45 0.16 -4.61
C ASP A 116 -3.59 1.14 -4.93
N ASN A 117 -3.71 1.60 -6.17
CA ASN A 117 -4.83 2.45 -6.59
C ASN A 117 -6.17 1.71 -6.50
N THR A 118 -6.22 0.41 -6.83
CA THR A 118 -7.43 -0.41 -6.67
C THR A 118 -7.81 -0.50 -5.18
N ALA A 119 -6.86 -0.80 -4.28
CA ALA A 119 -7.12 -0.86 -2.85
C ALA A 119 -7.58 0.49 -2.29
N SER A 120 -6.99 1.60 -2.75
CA SER A 120 -7.36 2.96 -2.33
C SER A 120 -8.75 3.37 -2.85
N THR A 121 -9.14 2.88 -4.03
CA THR A 121 -10.43 3.23 -4.64
C THR A 121 -11.58 2.45 -4.00
N TYR A 122 -11.44 1.14 -3.86
CA TYR A 122 -12.54 0.27 -3.44
C TYR A 122 -12.54 -0.02 -1.94
N GLY A 123 -11.40 0.12 -1.27
CA GLY A 123 -11.25 -0.16 0.16
C GLY A 123 -11.39 -1.65 0.50
N GLY A 124 -11.40 -1.95 1.80
CA GLY A 124 -11.63 -3.30 2.30
C GLY A 124 -10.54 -4.31 1.95
N LEU A 125 -10.93 -5.57 1.89
CA LEU A 125 -10.07 -6.68 1.45
C LEU A 125 -10.32 -6.95 -0.03
N ILE A 126 -9.28 -6.89 -0.85
CA ILE A 126 -9.38 -7.16 -2.27
C ILE A 126 -8.62 -8.44 -2.64
N TRP A 127 -9.21 -9.23 -3.54
CA TRP A 127 -8.54 -10.28 -4.28
C TRP A 127 -8.16 -9.72 -5.64
N PHE A 128 -6.88 -9.42 -5.83
CA PHE A 128 -6.39 -8.77 -7.02
C PHE A 128 -5.55 -9.73 -7.86
N VAL A 129 -5.84 -9.80 -9.15
CA VAL A 129 -5.06 -10.58 -10.10
C VAL A 129 -4.58 -9.65 -11.21
N ARG A 130 -3.26 -9.46 -11.29
CA ARG A 130 -2.63 -8.69 -12.36
C ARG A 130 -2.65 -9.48 -13.65
N ASN A 131 -3.17 -8.88 -14.71
CA ASN A 131 -3.02 -9.41 -16.05
C ASN A 131 -1.67 -8.96 -16.64
N LEU A 132 -0.84 -9.91 -17.03
CA LEU A 132 0.47 -9.64 -17.65
C LEU A 132 0.39 -9.56 -19.19
N GLY A 133 -0.78 -9.82 -19.78
CA GLY A 133 -1.07 -9.69 -21.20
C GLY A 133 -1.76 -8.37 -21.54
N THR A 134 -2.64 -8.41 -22.51
CA THR A 134 -3.40 -7.24 -23.03
C THR A 134 -4.73 -7.00 -22.32
N GLY A 135 -5.12 -7.86 -21.40
CA GLY A 135 -6.40 -7.75 -20.67
C GLY A 135 -6.31 -6.83 -19.45
N LYS A 136 -7.48 -6.46 -18.90
CA LYS A 136 -7.56 -5.72 -17.65
C LYS A 136 -7.19 -6.61 -16.46
N ASN A 137 -6.66 -5.99 -15.40
CA ASN A 137 -6.56 -6.64 -14.09
C ASN A 137 -7.97 -7.00 -13.58
N THR A 138 -8.06 -8.05 -12.76
CA THR A 138 -9.34 -8.41 -12.12
C THR A 138 -9.26 -8.18 -10.62
N MET A 139 -10.38 -7.80 -10.03
CA MET A 139 -10.51 -7.55 -8.61
C MET A 139 -11.87 -8.04 -8.10
N ASP A 140 -11.85 -8.78 -6.98
CA ASP A 140 -13.03 -9.13 -6.20
C ASP A 140 -12.92 -8.54 -4.81
N LEU A 141 -13.99 -7.98 -4.28
CA LEU A 141 -14.07 -7.60 -2.87
C LEU A 141 -14.30 -8.86 -2.03
N LEU A 142 -13.44 -9.06 -1.04
CA LEU A 142 -13.59 -10.14 -0.08
C LEU A 142 -14.20 -9.61 1.22
N GLN A 143 -15.04 -10.42 1.82
CA GLN A 143 -15.57 -10.16 3.16
C GLN A 143 -15.09 -11.25 4.12
N SER A 144 -14.45 -10.82 5.21
CA SER A 144 -14.14 -11.73 6.31
C SER A 144 -15.26 -11.70 7.35
N PRO A 145 -15.77 -12.85 7.81
CA PRO A 145 -16.77 -12.87 8.87
C PRO A 145 -16.18 -12.47 10.23
N ARG A 146 -14.87 -12.30 10.31
CA ARG A 146 -14.15 -11.94 11.53
C ARG A 146 -13.18 -10.80 11.27
N LYS A 147 -13.21 -9.79 12.15
CA LYS A 147 -12.23 -8.70 12.15
C LYS A 147 -10.83 -9.22 12.50
N MET A 148 -9.83 -8.69 11.81
CA MET A 148 -8.43 -8.97 12.06
C MET A 148 -7.78 -7.76 12.73
N LEU A 149 -7.21 -7.97 13.90
CA LEU A 149 -6.51 -6.96 14.67
C LEU A 149 -5.04 -6.96 14.26
N ILE A 150 -4.61 -5.89 13.61
CA ILE A 150 -3.27 -5.78 13.04
C ILE A 150 -2.46 -4.71 13.78
N ALA A 151 -1.31 -5.11 14.31
CA ALA A 151 -0.26 -4.19 14.71
C ALA A 151 0.62 -3.90 13.48
N ILE A 152 0.88 -2.64 13.19
CA ILE A 152 1.74 -2.21 12.09
C ILE A 152 2.99 -1.59 12.70
N ALA A 153 4.16 -2.02 12.24
CA ALA A 153 5.46 -1.47 12.62
C ALA A 153 6.16 -0.87 11.41
N ASN A 154 6.78 0.30 11.59
CA ASN A 154 7.57 0.97 10.56
C ASN A 154 9.06 0.87 10.91
N SER A 155 9.82 0.27 10.02
CA SER A 155 11.29 0.14 10.17
C SER A 155 12.04 1.49 10.12
N GLY A 156 11.41 2.56 9.63
CA GLY A 156 12.07 3.83 9.35
C GLY A 156 12.98 3.82 8.10
N ILE A 157 13.10 2.67 7.44
CA ILE A 157 13.96 2.49 6.26
C ILE A 157 13.10 2.57 5.00
N THR A 158 13.53 3.37 4.03
CA THR A 158 12.89 3.48 2.71
C THR A 158 13.73 2.76 1.66
N ALA A 159 13.19 1.71 1.07
CA ALA A 159 13.80 1.00 -0.04
C ALA A 159 13.21 1.43 -1.39
N SER A 160 13.99 1.29 -2.45
CA SER A 160 13.56 1.52 -3.82
C SER A 160 12.85 0.26 -4.36
N THR A 161 11.56 0.37 -4.65
CA THR A 161 10.80 -0.74 -5.26
C THR A 161 11.44 -1.22 -6.57
N THR A 162 11.94 -0.29 -7.37
CA THR A 162 12.60 -0.60 -8.65
C THR A 162 13.85 -1.45 -8.44
N GLU A 163 14.69 -1.12 -7.46
CA GLU A 163 15.90 -1.86 -7.15
C GLU A 163 15.60 -3.25 -6.59
N VAL A 164 14.67 -3.35 -5.63
CA VAL A 164 14.28 -4.64 -5.04
C VAL A 164 13.72 -5.58 -6.11
N VAL A 165 12.85 -5.08 -7.00
CA VAL A 165 12.27 -5.87 -8.10
C VAL A 165 13.34 -6.28 -9.11
N ALA A 166 14.29 -5.39 -9.44
CA ALA A 166 15.38 -5.68 -10.36
C ALA A 166 16.29 -6.80 -9.80
N ASP A 167 16.62 -6.73 -8.51
CA ASP A 167 17.42 -7.77 -7.85
C ASP A 167 16.71 -9.13 -7.83
N VAL A 168 15.43 -9.15 -7.48
CA VAL A 168 14.64 -10.41 -7.49
C VAL A 168 14.58 -10.99 -8.90
N ARG A 169 14.44 -10.14 -9.94
CA ARG A 169 14.46 -10.57 -11.33
C ARG A 169 15.80 -11.21 -11.69
N ARG A 170 16.92 -10.56 -11.38
CA ARG A 170 18.28 -11.07 -11.60
C ARG A 170 18.48 -12.41 -10.90
N LEU A 171 18.13 -12.51 -9.62
CA LEU A 171 18.26 -13.76 -8.84
C LEU A 171 17.40 -14.89 -9.41
N ARG A 172 16.23 -14.57 -9.96
CA ARG A 172 15.38 -15.55 -10.65
C ARG A 172 16.02 -16.05 -11.94
N GLU A 173 16.65 -15.16 -12.72
CA GLU A 173 17.38 -15.55 -13.95
C GLU A 173 18.58 -16.44 -13.64
N GLU A 174 19.29 -16.17 -12.54
CA GLU A 174 20.42 -16.98 -12.06
C GLU A 174 19.98 -18.35 -11.47
N ASN A 175 18.76 -18.44 -10.91
CA ASN A 175 18.27 -19.63 -10.20
C ASN A 175 16.81 -19.97 -10.57
N PRO A 176 16.47 -20.23 -11.83
CA PRO A 176 15.09 -20.32 -12.30
C PRO A 176 14.28 -21.42 -11.61
N GLU A 177 14.85 -22.60 -11.40
CA GLU A 177 14.16 -23.74 -10.76
C GLU A 177 13.78 -23.44 -9.31
N LYS A 178 14.69 -22.83 -8.54
CA LYS A 178 14.45 -22.41 -7.15
C LYS A 178 13.29 -21.42 -7.09
N PHE A 179 13.31 -20.40 -7.95
CA PHE A 179 12.27 -19.38 -7.96
C PHE A 179 10.92 -19.90 -8.44
N GLU A 180 10.89 -20.78 -9.44
CA GLU A 180 9.64 -21.40 -9.89
C GLU A 180 8.99 -22.24 -8.78
N LYS A 181 9.79 -22.97 -8.00
CA LYS A 181 9.31 -23.68 -6.82
C LYS A 181 8.73 -22.72 -5.78
N ILE A 182 9.47 -21.67 -5.41
CA ILE A 182 9.01 -20.67 -4.42
C ILE A 182 7.72 -20.00 -4.90
N PHE A 183 7.64 -19.57 -6.15
CA PHE A 183 6.44 -18.92 -6.68
C PHE A 183 5.26 -19.89 -6.83
N GLY A 184 5.51 -21.16 -7.11
CA GLY A 184 4.50 -22.22 -7.10
C GLY A 184 3.92 -22.44 -5.70
N GLU A 185 4.76 -22.48 -4.67
CA GLU A 185 4.33 -22.57 -3.27
C GLU A 185 3.60 -21.30 -2.81
N TYR A 186 4.06 -20.12 -3.25
CA TYR A 186 3.40 -18.85 -2.97
C TYR A 186 1.97 -18.80 -3.54
N ARG A 187 1.75 -19.22 -4.78
CA ARG A 187 0.40 -19.32 -5.36
C ARG A 187 -0.54 -20.18 -4.51
N LYS A 188 -0.07 -21.36 -4.06
CA LYS A 188 -0.84 -22.23 -3.17
C LYS A 188 -1.13 -21.59 -1.80
N LEU A 189 -0.14 -20.86 -1.27
CA LEU A 189 -0.28 -20.13 0.00
C LEU A 189 -1.34 -19.04 -0.10
N VAL A 190 -1.34 -18.25 -1.16
CA VAL A 190 -2.31 -17.17 -1.38
C VAL A 190 -3.73 -17.71 -1.52
N GLU A 191 -3.92 -18.82 -2.25
CA GLU A 191 -5.22 -19.50 -2.36
C GLU A 191 -5.71 -20.05 -1.01
N ALA A 192 -4.81 -20.60 -0.20
CA ALA A 192 -5.14 -21.05 1.15
C ALA A 192 -5.53 -19.87 2.06
N ALA A 193 -4.82 -18.73 1.93
CA ALA A 193 -5.13 -17.51 2.68
C ALA A 193 -6.52 -16.95 2.31
N LYS A 194 -6.88 -16.92 1.02
CA LYS A 194 -8.24 -16.54 0.58
C LYS A 194 -9.32 -17.40 1.26
N LYS A 195 -9.12 -18.72 1.25
CA LYS A 195 -10.06 -19.67 1.88
C LYS A 195 -10.17 -19.47 3.40
N ALA A 196 -9.04 -19.22 4.07
CA ALA A 196 -9.01 -18.96 5.51
C ALA A 196 -9.68 -17.62 5.85
N LEU A 197 -9.45 -16.57 5.07
CA LEU A 197 -10.11 -15.25 5.20
C LEU A 197 -11.64 -15.37 5.11
N LEU A 198 -12.14 -16.06 4.09
CA LEU A 198 -13.59 -16.26 3.87
C LEU A 198 -14.25 -17.10 4.99
N LYS A 199 -13.48 -17.89 5.73
CA LYS A 199 -13.95 -18.66 6.89
C LYS A 199 -13.74 -17.94 8.23
N GLY A 200 -12.98 -16.85 8.27
CA GLY A 200 -12.57 -16.19 9.50
C GLY A 200 -11.58 -17.02 10.34
N ASP A 201 -10.81 -17.89 9.70
CA ASP A 201 -9.82 -18.76 10.36
C ASP A 201 -8.50 -17.98 10.60
N ILE A 202 -8.50 -17.20 11.68
CA ILE A 202 -7.40 -16.33 12.06
C ILE A 202 -6.10 -17.11 12.34
N ALA A 203 -6.20 -18.30 12.92
CA ALA A 203 -5.02 -19.11 13.23
C ALA A 203 -4.32 -19.57 11.94
N THR A 204 -5.09 -20.06 10.96
CA THR A 204 -4.53 -20.41 9.65
C THR A 204 -3.94 -19.20 8.93
N ILE A 205 -4.60 -18.02 8.98
CA ILE A 205 -4.07 -16.77 8.40
C ILE A 205 -2.70 -16.44 9.01
N GLY A 206 -2.58 -16.46 10.35
CA GLY A 206 -1.31 -16.19 11.02
C GLY A 206 -0.19 -17.15 10.61
N ASN A 207 -0.48 -18.45 10.56
CA ASN A 207 0.48 -19.45 10.09
C ASN A 207 0.93 -19.20 8.63
N LEU A 208 0.01 -18.79 7.76
CA LEU A 208 0.32 -18.47 6.36
C LEU A 208 1.13 -17.17 6.25
N MET A 209 0.88 -16.17 7.11
CA MET A 209 1.72 -14.97 7.21
C MET A 209 3.17 -15.32 7.53
N ASN A 210 3.40 -16.19 8.53
CA ASN A 210 4.73 -16.63 8.91
C ASN A 210 5.45 -17.39 7.77
N LYS A 211 4.72 -18.28 7.08
CA LYS A 211 5.26 -18.97 5.90
C LYS A 211 5.60 -18.01 4.77
N ASN A 212 4.73 -17.01 4.52
CA ASN A 212 5.00 -15.99 3.51
C ASN A 212 6.25 -15.19 3.83
N HIS A 213 6.44 -14.78 5.10
CA HIS A 213 7.64 -14.05 5.50
C HIS A 213 8.93 -14.85 5.21
N LYS A 214 8.94 -16.15 5.54
CA LYS A 214 10.08 -17.04 5.19
C LYS A 214 10.34 -17.12 3.68
N MET A 215 9.30 -17.10 2.85
CA MET A 215 9.47 -17.07 1.39
C MET A 215 10.07 -15.74 0.93
N LEU A 216 9.67 -14.60 1.55
CA LEU A 216 10.21 -13.29 1.25
C LEU A 216 11.70 -13.17 1.64
N GLN A 217 12.12 -13.82 2.75
CA GLN A 217 13.54 -13.97 3.11
C GLN A 217 14.31 -14.75 2.03
N GLN A 218 13.76 -15.87 1.55
CA GLN A 218 14.42 -16.72 0.54
C GLN A 218 14.69 -16.02 -0.80
N ILE A 219 13.87 -15.02 -1.15
CA ILE A 219 14.05 -14.20 -2.35
C ILE A 219 14.67 -12.82 -2.05
N THR A 220 15.26 -12.65 -0.86
CA THR A 220 15.99 -11.45 -0.41
C THR A 220 15.17 -10.16 -0.33
N VAL A 221 13.85 -10.28 -0.22
CA VAL A 221 12.93 -9.13 -0.07
C VAL A 221 12.84 -8.69 1.39
N SER A 222 13.08 -9.58 2.37
CA SER A 222 13.19 -9.19 3.77
C SER A 222 14.62 -8.74 4.10
N GLY A 223 14.73 -7.66 4.89
CA GLY A 223 15.99 -7.18 5.46
C GLY A 223 16.05 -7.43 6.97
N GLU A 224 17.22 -7.25 7.58
CA GLU A 224 17.45 -7.52 9.01
C GLU A 224 16.46 -6.82 9.93
N THR A 225 16.18 -5.53 9.71
CA THR A 225 15.21 -4.77 10.50
C THR A 225 13.77 -5.30 10.33
N ASN A 226 13.40 -5.78 9.13
CA ASN A 226 12.09 -6.41 8.94
C ASN A 226 12.02 -7.73 9.71
N ASP A 227 13.07 -8.53 9.69
CA ASP A 227 13.14 -9.80 10.39
C ASP A 227 13.08 -9.59 11.91
N GLU A 228 13.82 -8.59 12.44
CA GLU A 228 13.73 -8.19 13.85
C GLU A 228 12.31 -7.78 14.25
N LEU A 229 11.64 -6.93 13.48
CA LEU A 229 10.27 -6.49 13.78
C LEU A 229 9.25 -7.63 13.73
N VAL A 230 9.45 -8.60 12.83
CA VAL A 230 8.64 -9.82 12.78
C VAL A 230 8.86 -10.67 14.02
N GLU A 231 10.12 -10.89 14.43
CA GLU A 231 10.47 -11.64 15.63
C GLU A 231 9.90 -10.99 16.89
N ILE A 232 10.08 -9.68 17.07
CA ILE A 232 9.48 -8.92 18.18
C ILE A 232 7.96 -9.12 18.21
N SER A 233 7.29 -9.06 17.07
CA SER A 233 5.84 -9.24 17.01
C SER A 233 5.42 -10.63 17.47
N LEU A 234 6.11 -11.67 17.00
CA LEU A 234 5.83 -13.07 17.34
C LEU A 234 6.10 -13.37 18.82
N GLU A 235 7.23 -12.92 19.37
CA GLU A 235 7.61 -13.07 20.78
C GLU A 235 6.61 -12.39 21.74
N ASN A 236 5.91 -11.36 21.25
CA ASN A 236 4.93 -10.61 22.02
C ASN A 236 3.48 -11.03 21.76
N GLY A 237 3.29 -12.18 21.11
CA GLY A 237 2.00 -12.87 21.02
C GLY A 237 1.26 -12.69 19.70
N ALA A 238 1.90 -12.17 18.65
CA ALA A 238 1.29 -12.22 17.32
C ALA A 238 1.11 -13.67 16.87
N ILE A 239 -0.05 -14.00 16.35
CA ILE A 239 -0.35 -15.31 15.77
C ILE A 239 0.46 -15.53 14.49
N GLY A 240 0.74 -14.43 13.79
CA GLY A 240 1.59 -14.40 12.61
C GLY A 240 2.06 -12.99 12.33
N ALA A 241 3.26 -12.89 11.74
CA ALA A 241 3.83 -11.62 11.35
C ALA A 241 4.60 -11.73 10.03
N LYS A 242 4.63 -10.64 9.27
CA LYS A 242 5.33 -10.58 7.99
C LYS A 242 5.60 -9.14 7.56
N LEU A 243 6.60 -8.95 6.74
CA LEU A 243 6.75 -7.69 6.02
C LEU A 243 5.60 -7.46 5.03
N THR A 244 5.33 -6.20 4.72
CA THR A 244 4.40 -5.76 3.68
C THR A 244 4.99 -4.62 2.85
N GLY A 245 4.53 -4.48 1.60
CA GLY A 245 5.07 -3.51 0.66
C GLY A 245 6.36 -3.95 -0.01
N THR A 246 7.24 -3.00 -0.29
CA THR A 246 8.47 -3.20 -1.08
C THR A 246 9.46 -4.18 -0.44
N GLY A 247 9.55 -4.19 0.88
CA GLY A 247 10.60 -4.93 1.61
C GLY A 247 11.92 -4.16 1.72
N ARG A 248 12.93 -4.80 2.32
CA ARG A 248 14.25 -4.22 2.67
C ARG A 248 14.10 -2.92 3.47
N GLY A 249 13.09 -2.87 4.34
CA GLY A 249 12.58 -1.72 5.07
C GLY A 249 11.07 -1.64 4.98
N GLY A 250 10.50 -0.44 5.13
CA GLY A 250 9.07 -0.20 5.12
C GLY A 250 8.36 -0.83 6.32
N LEU A 251 7.27 -1.54 6.09
CA LEU A 251 6.37 -1.98 7.13
C LEU A 251 6.40 -3.48 7.40
N VAL A 252 6.11 -3.81 8.66
CA VAL A 252 5.78 -5.16 9.13
C VAL A 252 4.37 -5.15 9.71
N ILE A 253 3.61 -6.20 9.47
CA ILE A 253 2.29 -6.41 10.06
C ILE A 253 2.31 -7.62 10.97
N GLY A 254 1.77 -7.49 12.19
CA GLY A 254 1.55 -8.56 13.16
C GLY A 254 0.05 -8.76 13.40
N LEU A 255 -0.43 -9.98 13.24
CA LEU A 255 -1.82 -10.37 13.49
C LEU A 255 -1.98 -10.76 14.96
N ALA A 256 -2.83 -10.06 15.70
CA ALA A 256 -3.11 -10.33 17.10
C ALA A 256 -4.46 -11.05 17.27
N GLU A 257 -4.58 -11.87 18.30
CA GLU A 257 -5.83 -12.57 18.63
C GLU A 257 -6.85 -11.65 19.30
N ASN A 258 -6.37 -10.70 20.09
CA ASN A 258 -7.18 -9.74 20.86
C ASN A 258 -6.50 -8.38 20.97
N GLU A 259 -7.25 -7.37 21.42
CA GLU A 259 -6.76 -5.98 21.52
C GLU A 259 -5.59 -5.83 22.50
N ALA A 260 -5.60 -6.57 23.61
CA ALA A 260 -4.51 -6.50 24.60
C ALA A 260 -3.17 -6.98 24.00
N THR A 261 -3.21 -8.06 23.22
CA THR A 261 -2.03 -8.54 22.49
C THR A 261 -1.60 -7.54 21.41
N GLN A 262 -2.56 -6.97 20.67
CA GLN A 262 -2.28 -5.96 19.66
C GLN A 262 -1.57 -4.73 20.27
N GLU A 263 -2.09 -4.23 21.39
CA GLU A 263 -1.51 -3.12 22.13
C GLU A 263 -0.12 -3.45 22.69
N LYS A 264 0.05 -4.64 23.26
CA LYS A 264 1.35 -5.11 23.75
C LYS A 264 2.41 -5.09 22.65
N ILE A 265 2.09 -5.61 21.45
CA ILE A 265 3.01 -5.63 20.32
C ILE A 265 3.43 -4.21 19.95
N VAL A 266 2.49 -3.28 19.80
CA VAL A 266 2.77 -1.88 19.48
C VAL A 266 3.66 -1.24 20.54
N ASN A 267 3.31 -1.36 21.81
CA ASN A 267 4.07 -0.77 22.92
C ASN A 267 5.50 -1.28 23.01
N VAL A 268 5.74 -2.56 22.72
CA VAL A 268 7.10 -3.14 22.73
C VAL A 268 7.93 -2.62 21.57
N ILE A 269 7.34 -2.53 20.38
CA ILE A 269 7.99 -2.00 19.18
C ILE A 269 8.36 -0.52 19.39
N GLU A 270 7.45 0.29 19.94
CA GLU A 270 7.71 1.70 20.25
C GLU A 270 8.83 1.87 21.30
N LYS A 271 8.86 1.03 22.33
CA LYS A 271 9.94 1.03 23.35
C LYS A 271 11.33 0.71 22.76
N LYS A 272 11.38 0.01 21.63
CA LYS A 272 12.61 -0.24 20.88
C LYS A 272 13.00 0.91 19.91
N GLY A 273 12.20 1.97 19.87
CA GLY A 273 12.48 3.18 19.08
C GLY A 273 11.88 3.18 17.67
N TYR A 274 11.07 2.19 17.33
CA TYR A 274 10.35 2.14 16.05
C TYR A 274 8.96 2.80 16.18
N SER A 275 8.41 3.32 15.06
CA SER A 275 7.02 3.76 15.04
C SER A 275 6.10 2.57 14.84
N ALA A 276 5.02 2.50 15.63
CA ALA A 276 4.02 1.45 15.49
C ALA A 276 2.61 1.98 15.77
N TRP A 277 1.58 1.32 15.21
CA TRP A 277 0.18 1.66 15.45
C TRP A 277 -0.73 0.47 15.25
N ARG A 278 -1.96 0.62 15.72
CA ARG A 278 -3.02 -0.39 15.61
C ARG A 278 -3.95 -0.09 14.45
N THR A 279 -4.40 -1.13 13.76
CA THR A 279 -5.51 -1.05 12.80
C THR A 279 -6.35 -2.31 12.84
N THR A 280 -7.53 -2.24 12.24
CA THR A 280 -8.46 -3.38 12.12
C THR A 280 -8.86 -3.53 10.67
N ILE A 281 -8.90 -4.77 10.17
CA ILE A 281 -9.27 -5.12 8.80
C ILE A 281 -10.43 -6.13 8.85
N GLY A 282 -11.41 -5.99 7.97
CA GLY A 282 -12.57 -6.86 7.87
C GLY A 282 -13.85 -6.28 8.42
#